data_7df1ad7c3681bf8cfe388f45ba5a075e
#
_entry.id   7df1ad7c3681bf8cfe388f45ba5a075e
#
_cell.length_a   1.000
_cell.length_b   1.000
_cell.length_c   1.000
_cell.angle_alpha   90.00
_cell.angle_beta   90.00
_cell.angle_gamma   90.00
#
_symmetry.space_group_name_H-M   'P 1'
#
loop_
_entity.id
_entity.type
_entity.pdbx_description
1 polymer ?
#
loop_
_entity_poly.entity_id
_entity_poly.type
_entity_poly.pdbx_seq_one_letter_code
_entity_poly.pdbx_strand_id
1 'polypeptide(L)'
;MATKIKLHDIYVLLSKQHNKKTMYIEFLKRSDGTLRKMAFQMAGSKKDNGDPLPIHRVLSDVQHETLTIWDLNKEQYRRLNLRDVQRLVIDQEEYDVLP
;
A
#
# COMPACT_ATOMS: atom_id res chain seq x y z
N MET A 1 -6.45 -10.61 16.90
CA MET A 1 -7.00 -9.24 17.01
C MET A 1 -6.18 -8.30 16.14
N ALA A 2 -6.85 -7.45 15.36
CA ALA A 2 -6.12 -6.54 14.49
C ALA A 2 -5.45 -5.41 15.28
N THR A 3 -4.25 -5.04 14.89
CA THR A 3 -3.54 -3.90 15.44
C THR A 3 -4.05 -2.62 14.78
N LYS A 4 -4.36 -1.60 15.56
CA LYS A 4 -4.80 -0.32 15.02
C LYS A 4 -3.60 0.57 14.74
N ILE A 5 -3.55 1.16 13.54
CA ILE A 5 -2.48 2.09 13.16
C ILE A 5 -3.09 3.38 12.61
N LYS A 6 -2.36 4.47 12.81
CA LYS A 6 -2.75 5.76 12.24
C LYS A 6 -2.43 5.81 10.75
N LEU A 7 -3.18 6.61 10.03
CA LEU A 7 -3.07 6.76 8.59
C LEU A 7 -1.63 6.97 8.11
N HIS A 8 -0.91 7.93 8.69
CA HIS A 8 0.46 8.24 8.27
C HIS A 8 1.50 7.21 8.72
N ASP A 9 1.18 6.38 9.71
CA ASP A 9 2.08 5.32 10.15
C ASP A 9 2.21 4.20 9.12
N ILE A 10 1.30 4.16 8.13
CA ILE A 10 1.40 3.20 7.02
C ILE A 10 2.72 3.37 6.28
N TYR A 11 3.16 4.60 6.04
CA TYR A 11 4.44 4.85 5.34
C TYR A 11 5.62 4.24 6.08
N VAL A 12 5.66 4.43 7.40
CA VAL A 12 6.73 3.88 8.23
C VAL A 12 6.69 2.36 8.23
N LEU A 13 5.49 1.79 8.41
CA LEU A 13 5.31 0.34 8.43
C LEU A 13 5.76 -0.30 7.11
N LEU A 14 5.33 0.26 5.98
CA LEU A 14 5.68 -0.29 4.67
C LEU A 14 7.15 -0.08 4.32
N SER A 15 7.78 1.01 4.80
CA SER A 15 9.19 1.27 4.54
C SER A 15 10.13 0.21 5.14
N LYS A 16 9.65 -0.51 6.16
CA LYS A 16 10.41 -1.56 6.83
C LYS A 16 10.29 -2.91 6.14
N GLN A 17 9.42 -3.03 5.14
CA GLN A 17 9.17 -4.30 4.47
C GLN A 17 10.10 -4.47 3.26
N HIS A 18 10.43 -5.72 2.95
CA HIS A 18 11.20 -6.02 1.74
C HIS A 18 10.37 -5.68 0.51
N ASN A 19 11.00 -5.08 -0.52
CA ASN A 19 10.30 -4.62 -1.71
C ASN A 19 9.50 -5.70 -2.44
N LYS A 20 9.94 -6.94 -2.36
CA LYS A 20 9.30 -8.10 -3.01
C LYS A 20 8.34 -8.85 -2.10
N LYS A 21 8.14 -8.40 -0.86
CA LYS A 21 7.22 -9.06 0.05
C LYS A 21 5.79 -8.88 -0.45
N THR A 22 5.05 -9.98 -0.57
CA THR A 22 3.64 -9.92 -0.90
C THR A 22 2.82 -9.56 0.32
N MET A 23 2.04 -8.51 0.19
CA MET A 23 1.16 -8.00 1.24
C MET A 23 -0.24 -7.85 0.66
N TYR A 24 -1.21 -7.60 1.53
CA TYR A 24 -2.60 -7.40 1.11
C TYR A 24 -3.13 -6.09 1.67
N ILE A 25 -3.97 -5.42 0.88
CA ILE A 25 -4.58 -4.15 1.26
C ILE A 25 -6.07 -4.21 0.94
N GLU A 26 -6.88 -3.69 1.85
CA GLU A 26 -8.31 -3.49 1.63
C GLU A 26 -8.58 -1.99 1.59
N PHE A 27 -9.28 -1.56 0.55
CA PHE A 27 -9.59 -0.14 0.35
C PHE A 27 -10.98 0.03 -0.24
N LEU A 28 -11.56 1.19 0.00
CA LEU A 28 -12.86 1.53 -0.57
C LEU A 28 -12.68 2.11 -1.97
N LYS A 29 -13.40 1.52 -2.93
CA LYS A 29 -13.42 2.03 -4.28
C LYS A 29 -14.39 3.21 -4.35
N ARG A 30 -13.88 4.40 -4.67
CA ARG A 30 -14.69 5.64 -4.63
C ARG A 30 -15.85 5.65 -5.59
N SER A 31 -15.72 4.96 -6.75
CA SER A 31 -16.75 4.99 -7.78
C SER A 31 -18.06 4.33 -7.35
N ASP A 32 -18.01 3.30 -6.49
CA ASP A 32 -19.19 2.56 -6.08
C ASP A 32 -19.26 2.24 -4.59
N GLY A 33 -18.27 2.67 -3.82
CA GLY A 33 -18.22 2.45 -2.37
C GLY A 33 -17.96 1.01 -1.95
N THR A 34 -17.59 0.13 -2.87
CA THR A 34 -17.31 -1.27 -2.52
C THR A 34 -15.92 -1.43 -1.92
N LEU A 35 -15.82 -2.42 -1.02
CA LEU A 35 -14.53 -2.78 -0.43
C LEU A 35 -13.77 -3.69 -1.40
N ARG A 36 -12.54 -3.32 -1.74
CA ARG A 36 -11.67 -4.09 -2.62
C ARG A 36 -10.48 -4.61 -1.86
N LYS A 37 -10.09 -5.84 -2.17
CA LYS A 37 -8.89 -6.46 -1.60
C LYS A 37 -7.89 -6.74 -2.72
N MET A 38 -6.63 -6.39 -2.48
CA MET A 38 -5.61 -6.48 -3.51
C MET A 38 -4.30 -6.99 -2.91
N ALA A 39 -3.64 -7.92 -3.62
CA ALA A 39 -2.28 -8.33 -3.30
C ALA A 39 -1.31 -7.34 -3.93
N PHE A 40 -0.29 -6.92 -3.19
CA PHE A 40 0.65 -5.91 -3.66
C PHE A 40 2.06 -6.13 -3.13
N GLN A 41 3.00 -5.47 -3.79
CA GLN A 41 4.39 -5.33 -3.34
C GLN A 41 4.79 -3.86 -3.47
N MET A 42 5.88 -3.47 -2.80
CA MET A 42 6.32 -2.07 -2.85
C MET A 42 7.07 -1.73 -4.14
N ALA A 43 7.64 -2.71 -4.82
CA ALA A 43 8.37 -2.49 -6.08
C ALA A 43 7.99 -3.54 -7.12
N GLY A 44 8.04 -3.13 -8.38
CA GLY A 44 7.78 -4.01 -9.52
C GLY A 44 8.82 -5.11 -9.62
N SER A 45 8.39 -6.29 -10.08
CA SER A 45 9.24 -7.47 -10.04
C SER A 45 10.22 -7.59 -11.21
N LYS A 46 9.79 -7.29 -12.42
CA LYS A 46 10.62 -7.52 -13.61
C LYS A 46 11.15 -6.25 -14.26
N LYS A 47 10.30 -5.24 -14.43
CA LYS A 47 10.70 -4.00 -15.11
C LYS A 47 11.69 -3.17 -14.32
N ASP A 48 11.55 -3.16 -13.00
CA ASP A 48 12.34 -2.30 -12.13
C ASP A 48 13.35 -3.09 -11.30
N ASN A 49 13.60 -4.37 -11.64
CA ASN A 49 14.54 -5.25 -10.93
C ASN A 49 14.34 -5.27 -9.41
N GLY A 50 13.12 -4.93 -8.96
CA GLY A 50 12.82 -4.85 -7.54
C GLY A 50 13.37 -3.63 -6.83
N ASP A 51 13.82 -2.61 -7.57
CA ASP A 51 14.32 -1.38 -6.99
C ASP A 51 13.18 -0.61 -6.30
N PRO A 52 13.48 0.08 -5.19
CA PRO A 52 12.47 0.89 -4.53
C PRO A 52 12.06 2.07 -5.40
N LEU A 53 10.87 2.62 -5.12
CA LEU A 53 10.42 3.82 -5.81
C LEU A 53 11.40 4.97 -5.60
N PRO A 54 11.61 5.83 -6.61
CA PRO A 54 12.44 7.02 -6.46
C PRO A 54 11.94 7.89 -5.30
N ILE A 55 12.87 8.54 -4.60
CA ILE A 55 12.54 9.33 -3.42
C ILE A 55 11.52 10.43 -3.71
N HIS A 56 11.58 11.04 -4.89
CA HIS A 56 10.63 12.11 -5.24
C HIS A 56 9.18 11.58 -5.33
N ARG A 57 9.00 10.31 -5.72
CA ARG A 57 7.69 9.66 -5.73
C ARG A 57 7.17 9.46 -4.31
N VAL A 58 8.05 8.99 -3.41
CA VAL A 58 7.70 8.78 -2.01
C VAL A 58 7.31 10.11 -1.35
N LEU A 59 8.09 11.16 -1.60
CA LEU A 59 7.79 12.48 -1.05
C LEU A 59 6.47 13.03 -1.59
N SER A 60 6.20 12.82 -2.88
CA SER A 60 4.93 13.22 -3.48
C SER A 60 3.76 12.49 -2.84
N ASP A 61 3.90 11.18 -2.59
CA ASP A 61 2.87 10.40 -1.93
C ASP A 61 2.57 10.93 -0.53
N VAL A 62 3.60 11.21 0.26
CA VAL A 62 3.41 11.74 1.61
C VAL A 62 2.71 13.10 1.56
N GLN A 63 3.13 13.96 0.65
CA GLN A 63 2.56 15.29 0.49
C GLN A 63 1.07 15.26 0.13
N HIS A 64 0.66 14.30 -0.71
CA HIS A 64 -0.71 14.20 -1.21
C HIS A 64 -1.56 13.17 -0.46
N GLU A 65 -1.02 12.56 0.59
CA GLU A 65 -1.69 11.48 1.34
C GLU A 65 -2.13 10.33 0.42
N THR A 66 -1.23 9.93 -0.48
CA THR A 66 -1.43 8.81 -1.39
C THR A 66 -0.40 7.72 -1.13
N LEU A 67 -0.64 6.55 -1.70
CA LEU A 67 0.25 5.41 -1.57
C LEU A 67 0.41 4.75 -2.94
N THR A 68 1.66 4.69 -3.44
CA THR A 68 1.97 4.03 -4.69
C THR A 68 2.48 2.63 -4.40
N ILE A 69 1.80 1.62 -4.95
CA ILE A 69 2.12 0.21 -4.75
C ILE A 69 2.10 -0.52 -6.08
N TRP A 70 2.74 -1.69 -6.11
CA TRP A 70 2.73 -2.57 -7.28
C TRP A 70 1.58 -3.56 -7.16
N ASP A 71 0.60 -3.46 -8.07
CA ASP A 71 -0.55 -4.36 -8.13
C ASP A 71 -0.10 -5.67 -8.81
N LEU A 72 -0.08 -6.75 -8.03
CA LEU A 72 0.37 -8.04 -8.54
C LEU A 72 -0.55 -8.64 -9.60
N ASN A 73 -1.84 -8.35 -9.52
CA ASN A 73 -2.81 -8.87 -10.48
C ASN A 73 -2.70 -8.20 -11.85
N LYS A 74 -2.50 -6.88 -11.86
CA LYS A 74 -2.44 -6.10 -13.08
C LYS A 74 -1.01 -5.85 -13.55
N GLU A 75 -0.02 -6.22 -12.75
CA GLU A 75 1.41 -6.02 -13.03
C GLU A 75 1.71 -4.57 -13.42
N GLN A 76 1.22 -3.64 -12.61
CA GLN A 76 1.43 -2.21 -12.80
C GLN A 76 1.38 -1.47 -11.47
N TYR A 77 2.00 -0.30 -11.42
CA TYR A 77 1.88 0.57 -10.26
C TYR A 77 0.47 1.17 -10.20
N ARG A 78 -0.04 1.26 -8.97
CA ARG A 78 -1.30 1.95 -8.69
C ARG A 78 -1.08 2.93 -7.56
N ARG A 79 -1.70 4.09 -7.68
CA ARG A 79 -1.67 5.11 -6.64
C ARG A 79 -3.03 5.15 -5.96
N LEU A 80 -3.06 4.84 -4.68
CA LEU A 80 -4.29 4.83 -3.88
C LEU A 80 -4.34 6.07 -3.00
N ASN A 81 -5.55 6.55 -2.74
CA ASN A 81 -5.73 7.56 -1.73
C ASN A 81 -5.64 6.88 -0.36
N LEU A 82 -4.75 7.37 0.49
CA LEU A 82 -4.47 6.74 1.77
C LEU A 82 -5.72 6.69 2.66
N ARG A 83 -6.60 7.69 2.55
CA ARG A 83 -7.85 7.76 3.33
C ARG A 83 -8.85 6.68 2.95
N ASP A 84 -8.72 6.08 1.78
CA ASP A 84 -9.59 4.99 1.34
C ASP A 84 -9.13 3.64 1.90
N VAL A 85 -7.91 3.56 2.43
CA VAL A 85 -7.35 2.30 2.95
C VAL A 85 -7.97 1.98 4.30
N GLN A 86 -8.54 0.76 4.40
CA GLN A 86 -9.22 0.30 5.61
C GLN A 86 -8.39 -0.69 6.41
N ARG A 87 -7.65 -1.56 5.72
CA ARG A 87 -6.88 -2.62 6.38
C ARG A 87 -5.63 -2.99 5.57
N LEU A 88 -4.58 -3.36 6.30
CA LEU A 88 -3.37 -3.99 5.73
C LEU A 88 -3.16 -5.35 6.36
N VAL A 89 -2.64 -6.30 5.58
CA VAL A 89 -2.22 -7.61 6.11
C VAL A 89 -0.77 -7.84 5.69
N ILE A 90 0.10 -7.98 6.67
CA ILE A 90 1.54 -8.18 6.49
C ILE A 90 1.99 -9.33 7.39
N ASP A 91 2.56 -10.39 6.80
CA ASP A 91 3.04 -11.55 7.55
C ASP A 91 1.97 -12.14 8.49
N GLN A 92 0.73 -12.26 7.98
CA GLN A 92 -0.43 -12.76 8.71
C GLN A 92 -0.92 -11.84 9.83
N GLU A 93 -0.30 -10.68 10.01
CA GLU A 93 -0.76 -9.69 10.98
C GLU A 93 -1.68 -8.68 10.29
N GLU A 94 -2.83 -8.44 10.90
CA GLU A 94 -3.82 -7.50 10.38
C GLU A 94 -3.68 -6.14 11.07
N TYR A 95 -3.74 -5.08 10.26
CA TYR A 95 -3.68 -3.70 10.74
C TYR A 95 -4.94 -2.96 10.28
N ASP A 96 -5.73 -2.50 11.24
CA ASP A 96 -6.88 -1.64 10.95
C ASP A 96 -6.40 -0.20 10.92
N VAL A 97 -6.72 0.50 9.83
CA VAL A 97 -6.26 1.88 9.61
C VAL A 97 -7.26 2.85 10.20
N LEU A 98 -6.77 3.69 11.10
CA LEU A 98 -7.58 4.75 11.71
C LEU A 98 -7.52 6.02 10.84
N PRO A 99 -8.65 6.69 10.67
CA PRO A 99 -8.69 7.94 9.91
C PRO A 99 -7.90 9.07 10.54
#